data_9eb6cd38d83ea16213e14d7efe3bdbac
#
_entry.id   9eb6cd38d83ea16213e14d7efe3bdbac
#
_cell.length_a   1.000
_cell.length_b   1.000
_cell.length_c   1.000
_cell.angle_alpha   90.00
_cell.angle_beta   90.00
_cell.angle_gamma   90.00
#
_symmetry.space_group_name_H-M   'P 1'
#
loop_
_entity.id
_entity.type
_entity.pdbx_description
1 polymer ?
#
loop_
_entity_poly.entity_id
_entity_poly.type
_entity_poly.pdbx_seq_one_letter_code
_entity_poly.pdbx_strand_id
1 'polypeptide(L)'
;MKKIIAISAMALVMTSCSSSASAVETKASAVAVVRVVEPVNFLDKVSHKQLDFVKEVKLRSITNKMESVVHQVKSRVGKTWYVFSGASPSGWDCSGLTYWVYEQLGITIPHSANKQGHLNKGVKDPKVGDIVLFGYKGTSTYYHAALYIGNGKIIHAGFRKGTSTQILNLDDPSFKGSRVKFVRLVETL
;
A
#
# COMPACT_ATOMS: atom_id res chain seq x y z
N MET A 1 27.19 -22.17 25.31
CA MET A 1 27.53 -23.04 24.16
C MET A 1 27.02 -22.35 22.90
N LYS A 2 27.92 -21.75 22.13
CA LYS A 2 27.61 -21.00 20.91
C LYS A 2 27.60 -21.97 19.74
N LYS A 3 26.51 -22.07 19.00
CA LYS A 3 26.49 -22.79 17.72
C LYS A 3 26.58 -21.76 16.60
N ILE A 4 27.71 -21.78 15.91
CA ILE A 4 28.02 -21.03 14.70
C ILE A 4 27.50 -21.87 13.53
N ILE A 5 26.61 -21.33 12.73
CA ILE A 5 26.17 -21.94 11.45
C ILE A 5 26.98 -21.27 10.35
N ALA A 6 27.88 -22.07 9.74
CA ALA A 6 28.68 -21.66 8.59
C ALA A 6 27.83 -21.73 7.32
N ILE A 7 27.77 -20.61 6.58
CA ILE A 7 27.20 -20.56 5.23
C ILE A 7 28.30 -20.84 4.24
N SER A 8 28.20 -21.98 3.54
CA SER A 8 29.14 -22.40 2.49
C SER A 8 28.86 -21.63 1.20
N ALA A 9 29.83 -20.82 0.77
CA ALA A 9 29.82 -20.18 -0.54
C ALA A 9 30.35 -21.16 -1.58
N MET A 10 29.56 -21.54 -2.55
CA MET A 10 29.93 -22.39 -3.67
C MET A 10 30.50 -21.51 -4.79
N ALA A 11 31.83 -21.57 -4.94
CA ALA A 11 32.56 -20.92 -6.02
C ALA A 11 32.44 -21.76 -7.30
N LEU A 12 31.93 -21.16 -8.36
CA LEU A 12 31.87 -21.76 -9.69
C LEU A 12 33.23 -21.51 -10.40
N VAL A 13 34.01 -22.58 -10.58
CA VAL A 13 35.27 -22.54 -11.32
C VAL A 13 34.96 -22.66 -12.81
N MET A 14 35.25 -21.59 -13.58
CA MET A 14 35.28 -21.62 -15.03
C MET A 14 36.64 -22.14 -15.51
N THR A 15 36.68 -23.35 -16.01
CA THR A 15 37.85 -23.89 -16.70
C THR A 15 37.86 -23.44 -18.16
N SER A 16 38.81 -22.62 -18.52
CA SER A 16 39.14 -22.30 -19.90
C SER A 16 39.87 -23.45 -20.52
N CYS A 17 39.34 -24.03 -21.60
CA CYS A 17 40.04 -25.00 -22.43
C CYS A 17 40.47 -24.27 -23.71
N SER A 18 41.76 -24.04 -23.84
CA SER A 18 42.42 -23.63 -25.08
C SER A 18 42.87 -24.88 -25.83
N SER A 19 42.38 -25.03 -27.05
CA SER A 19 43.00 -25.95 -28.00
C SER A 19 43.21 -25.26 -29.33
N SER A 20 44.44 -25.16 -29.70
CA SER A 20 44.97 -24.81 -31.00
C SER A 20 44.65 -25.95 -32.01
N ALA A 21 44.23 -25.62 -33.22
CA ALA A 21 44.66 -26.32 -34.41
C ALA A 21 44.06 -25.80 -35.66
N SER A 22 44.88 -25.48 -36.54
CA SER A 22 45.03 -25.75 -38.00
C SER A 22 43.88 -25.47 -38.94
N ALA A 23 44.23 -24.59 -39.84
CA ALA A 23 43.50 -24.22 -41.06
C ALA A 23 43.19 -25.41 -41.98
N VAL A 24 41.95 -25.47 -42.43
CA VAL A 24 41.61 -26.05 -43.74
C VAL A 24 40.64 -25.07 -44.40
N GLU A 25 41.12 -24.50 -45.52
CA GLU A 25 40.28 -23.73 -46.42
C GLU A 25 39.28 -24.65 -47.14
N THR A 26 38.01 -24.34 -47.02
CA THR A 26 37.05 -24.70 -48.06
C THR A 26 36.03 -23.58 -48.25
N LYS A 27 36.02 -23.04 -49.46
CA LYS A 27 35.04 -22.09 -49.98
C LYS A 27 33.64 -22.69 -49.88
N ALA A 28 32.73 -22.02 -49.22
CA ALA A 28 31.32 -22.00 -49.59
C ALA A 28 30.65 -20.77 -49.03
N SER A 29 30.24 -19.89 -49.91
CA SER A 29 29.39 -18.73 -49.65
C SER A 29 28.03 -19.20 -49.10
N ALA A 30 27.77 -18.92 -47.86
CA ALA A 30 26.44 -18.92 -47.31
C ALA A 30 26.27 -17.62 -46.53
N VAL A 31 25.67 -16.64 -47.18
CA VAL A 31 25.17 -15.43 -46.51
C VAL A 31 24.07 -15.90 -45.59
N ALA A 32 24.40 -16.09 -44.30
CA ALA A 32 23.41 -16.26 -43.27
C ALA A 32 22.68 -14.92 -43.12
N VAL A 33 21.47 -14.85 -43.68
CA VAL A 33 20.54 -13.77 -43.37
C VAL A 33 20.16 -13.94 -41.92
N VAL A 34 20.88 -13.23 -41.04
CA VAL A 34 20.43 -13.03 -39.66
C VAL A 34 19.13 -12.23 -39.74
N ARG A 35 18.00 -12.93 -39.71
CA ARG A 35 16.72 -12.26 -39.46
C ARG A 35 16.85 -11.64 -38.06
N VAL A 36 17.03 -10.33 -38.01
CA VAL A 36 16.84 -9.54 -36.82
C VAL A 36 15.35 -9.74 -36.44
N VAL A 37 15.13 -10.61 -35.49
CA VAL A 37 13.80 -10.75 -34.88
C VAL A 37 13.62 -9.46 -34.11
N GLU A 38 12.83 -8.54 -34.65
CA GLU A 38 12.39 -7.34 -33.95
C GLU A 38 11.91 -7.75 -32.55
N PRO A 39 12.30 -7.04 -31.48
CA PRO A 39 11.81 -7.35 -30.17
C PRO A 39 10.29 -7.19 -30.13
N VAL A 40 9.59 -8.33 -30.15
CA VAL A 40 8.11 -8.35 -30.05
C VAL A 40 7.76 -7.67 -28.75
N ASN A 41 7.24 -6.46 -28.84
CA ASN A 41 6.76 -5.73 -27.68
C ASN A 41 5.58 -6.53 -27.11
N PHE A 42 5.82 -7.26 -26.03
CA PHE A 42 4.82 -8.16 -25.42
C PHE A 42 3.52 -7.41 -25.07
N LEU A 43 3.63 -6.08 -24.84
CA LEU A 43 2.49 -5.23 -24.50
C LEU A 43 1.53 -5.01 -25.70
N ASP A 44 2.01 -5.12 -26.96
CA ASP A 44 1.15 -4.92 -28.14
C ASP A 44 0.20 -6.09 -28.42
N LYS A 45 0.38 -7.24 -27.73
CA LYS A 45 -0.44 -8.44 -27.88
C LYS A 45 -1.49 -8.64 -26.80
N VAL A 46 -1.52 -7.78 -25.77
CA VAL A 46 -2.50 -7.87 -24.68
C VAL A 46 -3.80 -7.19 -25.12
N SER A 47 -4.87 -7.96 -25.27
CA SER A 47 -6.16 -7.41 -25.65
C SER A 47 -6.72 -6.50 -24.51
N HIS A 48 -7.52 -5.49 -24.87
CA HIS A 48 -8.22 -4.64 -23.89
C HIS A 48 -8.98 -5.48 -22.85
N LYS A 49 -9.63 -6.57 -23.28
CA LYS A 49 -10.34 -7.50 -22.39
C LYS A 49 -9.43 -8.15 -21.34
N GLN A 50 -8.20 -8.50 -21.72
CA GLN A 50 -7.21 -9.06 -20.77
C GLN A 50 -6.72 -8.00 -19.78
N LEU A 51 -6.50 -6.76 -20.24
CA LEU A 51 -6.12 -5.65 -19.37
C LEU A 51 -7.23 -5.33 -18.36
N ASP A 52 -8.49 -5.32 -18.79
CA ASP A 52 -9.64 -5.05 -17.91
C ASP A 52 -9.82 -6.18 -16.90
N PHE A 53 -9.66 -7.43 -17.30
CA PHE A 53 -9.67 -8.57 -16.38
C PHE A 53 -8.56 -8.46 -15.31
N VAL A 54 -7.34 -8.12 -15.71
CA VAL A 54 -6.22 -7.94 -14.75
C VAL A 54 -6.49 -6.78 -13.79
N LYS A 55 -7.05 -5.66 -14.28
CA LYS A 55 -7.44 -4.53 -13.44
C LYS A 55 -8.50 -4.94 -12.42
N GLU A 56 -9.52 -5.67 -12.85
CA GLU A 56 -10.60 -6.14 -11.97
C GLU A 56 -10.07 -7.08 -10.89
N VAL A 57 -9.22 -8.06 -11.26
CA VAL A 57 -8.60 -9.00 -10.31
C VAL A 57 -7.76 -8.23 -9.29
N LYS A 58 -6.96 -7.25 -9.73
CA LYS A 58 -6.15 -6.41 -8.84
C LYS A 58 -7.03 -5.57 -7.90
N LEU A 59 -8.09 -4.97 -8.43
CA LEU A 59 -9.02 -4.17 -7.64
C LEU A 59 -9.70 -5.02 -6.56
N ARG A 60 -10.19 -6.19 -6.93
CA ARG A 60 -10.81 -7.15 -6.00
C ARG A 60 -9.86 -7.63 -4.92
N SER A 61 -8.60 -7.90 -5.28
CA SER A 61 -7.55 -8.27 -4.32
C SER A 61 -7.26 -7.16 -3.31
N ILE A 62 -7.17 -5.90 -3.77
CA ILE A 62 -6.96 -4.74 -2.89
C ILE A 62 -8.17 -4.54 -1.98
N THR A 63 -9.40 -4.66 -2.50
CA THR A 63 -10.63 -4.55 -1.72
C THR A 63 -10.65 -5.60 -0.60
N ASN A 64 -10.43 -6.87 -0.90
CA ASN A 64 -10.42 -7.94 0.08
C ASN A 64 -9.35 -7.70 1.16
N LYS A 65 -8.18 -7.21 0.77
CA LYS A 65 -7.11 -6.89 1.72
C LYS A 65 -7.51 -5.72 2.63
N MET A 66 -8.10 -4.65 2.09
CA MET A 66 -8.62 -3.52 2.87
C MET A 66 -9.70 -3.97 3.85
N GLU A 67 -10.67 -4.78 3.42
CA GLU A 67 -11.72 -5.33 4.29
C GLU A 67 -11.13 -6.14 5.45
N SER A 68 -10.14 -6.99 5.17
CA SER A 68 -9.44 -7.76 6.19
C SER A 68 -8.75 -6.85 7.22
N VAL A 69 -8.06 -5.80 6.76
CA VAL A 69 -7.40 -4.84 7.65
C VAL A 69 -8.42 -4.04 8.47
N VAL A 70 -9.51 -3.61 7.86
CA VAL A 70 -10.62 -2.94 8.56
C VAL A 70 -11.22 -3.85 9.64
N HIS A 71 -11.39 -5.13 9.35
CA HIS A 71 -11.86 -6.10 10.34
C HIS A 71 -10.89 -6.22 11.52
N GLN A 72 -9.57 -6.24 11.27
CA GLN A 72 -8.55 -6.23 12.32
C GLN A 72 -8.66 -4.98 13.19
N VAL A 73 -8.80 -3.78 12.60
CA VAL A 73 -8.98 -2.53 13.35
C VAL A 73 -10.27 -2.57 14.17
N LYS A 74 -11.38 -3.05 13.60
CA LYS A 74 -12.66 -3.21 14.33
C LYS A 74 -12.52 -4.12 15.57
N SER A 75 -11.70 -5.16 15.51
CA SER A 75 -11.45 -6.06 16.65
C SER A 75 -10.71 -5.36 17.80
N ARG A 76 -10.16 -4.18 17.55
CA ARG A 76 -9.42 -3.35 18.53
C ARG A 76 -10.29 -2.32 19.26
N VAL A 77 -11.57 -2.20 18.88
CA VAL A 77 -12.53 -1.31 19.54
C VAL A 77 -12.61 -1.65 21.04
N GLY A 78 -12.49 -0.66 21.90
CA GLY A 78 -12.46 -0.79 23.35
C GLY A 78 -11.20 -1.45 23.92
N LYS A 79 -10.28 -1.95 23.09
CA LYS A 79 -9.10 -2.74 23.50
C LYS A 79 -7.77 -2.04 23.28
N THR A 80 -7.64 -1.26 22.21
CA THR A 80 -6.41 -0.50 21.92
C THR A 80 -6.58 0.93 22.39
N TRP A 81 -5.72 1.34 23.31
CA TRP A 81 -5.75 2.66 23.94
C TRP A 81 -4.97 3.67 23.12
N TYR A 82 -5.33 4.94 23.29
CA TYR A 82 -4.60 6.05 22.71
C TYR A 82 -3.19 6.14 23.30
N VAL A 83 -2.20 6.11 22.41
CA VAL A 83 -0.79 6.33 22.71
C VAL A 83 -0.27 7.42 21.78
N PHE A 84 0.20 8.54 22.35
CA PHE A 84 0.77 9.62 21.54
C PHE A 84 1.96 9.09 20.70
N SER A 85 1.97 9.39 19.40
CA SER A 85 2.94 8.84 18.44
C SER A 85 2.96 7.31 18.33
N GLY A 86 1.96 6.62 18.86
CA GLY A 86 1.78 5.19 18.67
C GLY A 86 1.23 4.89 17.26
N ALA A 87 1.67 3.77 16.68
CA ALA A 87 1.29 3.35 15.33
C ALA A 87 1.14 1.82 15.21
N SER A 88 0.66 1.15 16.26
CA SER A 88 0.47 -0.30 16.27
C SER A 88 -0.79 -0.71 17.05
N PRO A 89 -1.27 -1.96 16.88
CA PRO A 89 -2.41 -2.47 17.65
C PRO A 89 -2.21 -2.54 19.17
N SER A 90 -0.99 -2.36 19.68
CA SER A 90 -0.71 -2.22 21.11
C SER A 90 -0.95 -0.79 21.62
N GLY A 91 -1.01 0.19 20.74
CA GLY A 91 -1.31 1.58 21.01
C GLY A 91 -1.06 2.45 19.80
N TRP A 92 -2.00 3.29 19.44
CA TRP A 92 -1.90 4.27 18.37
C TRP A 92 -2.54 5.59 18.72
N ASP A 93 -2.08 6.66 18.07
CA ASP A 93 -2.82 7.91 17.98
C ASP A 93 -3.73 7.93 16.75
N CYS A 94 -4.43 9.02 16.50
CA CYS A 94 -5.39 9.12 15.39
C CYS A 94 -4.75 8.88 14.01
N SER A 95 -3.62 9.52 13.74
CA SER A 95 -2.87 9.38 12.49
C SER A 95 -2.04 8.09 12.44
N GLY A 96 -1.67 7.54 13.59
CA GLY A 96 -0.99 6.26 13.70
C GLY A 96 -1.89 5.06 13.39
N LEU A 97 -3.17 5.13 13.73
CA LEU A 97 -4.15 4.13 13.30
C LEU A 97 -4.24 4.07 11.77
N THR A 98 -4.42 5.20 11.11
CA THR A 98 -4.47 5.27 9.64
C THR A 98 -3.15 4.89 8.99
N TYR A 99 -2.02 5.33 9.58
CA TYR A 99 -0.68 4.92 9.17
C TYR A 99 -0.54 3.39 9.18
N TRP A 100 -0.89 2.74 10.29
CA TRP A 100 -0.83 1.28 10.43
C TRP A 100 -1.70 0.58 9.38
N VAL A 101 -2.93 1.06 9.12
CA VAL A 101 -3.82 0.48 8.11
C VAL A 101 -3.17 0.47 6.73
N TYR A 102 -2.61 1.60 6.31
CA TYR A 102 -1.98 1.71 5.00
C TYR A 102 -0.66 0.94 4.90
N GLU A 103 0.08 0.85 6.00
CA GLU A 103 1.28 0.00 6.08
C GLU A 103 0.93 -1.48 5.84
N GLN A 104 -0.20 -1.98 6.36
CA GLN A 104 -0.66 -3.35 6.07
C GLN A 104 -0.94 -3.57 4.57
N LEU A 105 -1.27 -2.52 3.84
CA LEU A 105 -1.46 -2.56 2.38
C LEU A 105 -0.15 -2.41 1.60
N GLY A 106 0.97 -2.17 2.28
CA GLY A 106 2.27 -1.88 1.68
C GLY A 106 2.39 -0.43 1.19
N ILE A 107 1.60 0.50 1.74
CA ILE A 107 1.59 1.92 1.38
C ILE A 107 2.10 2.74 2.56
N THR A 108 3.21 3.42 2.36
CA THR A 108 3.76 4.34 3.37
C THR A 108 3.09 5.69 3.26
N ILE A 109 2.52 6.17 4.38
CA ILE A 109 1.93 7.51 4.50
C ILE A 109 2.57 8.24 5.68
N PRO A 110 2.49 9.59 5.76
CA PRO A 110 3.00 10.32 6.93
C PRO A 110 2.23 9.98 8.21
N HIS A 111 2.93 9.81 9.33
CA HIS A 111 2.33 9.72 10.66
C HIS A 111 2.00 11.13 11.18
N SER A 112 1.03 11.77 10.56
CA SER A 112 0.54 13.12 10.91
C SER A 112 -0.79 13.39 10.22
N ALA A 113 -1.85 13.66 10.97
CA ALA A 113 -3.16 13.97 10.42
C ALA A 113 -3.11 15.14 9.43
N ASN A 114 -2.33 16.18 9.75
CA ASN A 114 -2.18 17.33 8.86
C ASN A 114 -1.53 16.94 7.53
N LYS A 115 -0.43 16.18 7.56
CA LYS A 115 0.24 15.72 6.33
C LYS A 115 -0.63 14.74 5.54
N GLN A 116 -1.36 13.84 6.21
CA GLN A 116 -2.31 12.93 5.56
C GLN A 116 -3.40 13.69 4.81
N GLY A 117 -3.89 14.81 5.38
CA GLY A 117 -4.87 15.67 4.74
C GLY A 117 -4.39 16.36 3.46
N HIS A 118 -3.08 16.40 3.22
CA HIS A 118 -2.48 17.03 2.04
C HIS A 118 -1.94 16.02 1.01
N LEU A 119 -2.19 14.71 1.17
CA LEU A 119 -1.72 13.69 0.24
C LEU A 119 -2.33 13.82 -1.16
N ASN A 120 -3.58 14.27 -1.26
CA ASN A 120 -4.24 14.55 -2.54
C ASN A 120 -5.40 15.55 -2.39
N LYS A 121 -6.12 15.82 -3.48
CA LYS A 121 -7.27 16.75 -3.50
C LYS A 121 -8.48 16.25 -2.69
N GLY A 122 -8.54 14.94 -2.41
CA GLY A 122 -9.67 14.31 -1.74
C GLY A 122 -10.79 13.87 -2.70
N VAL A 123 -11.74 13.13 -2.13
CA VAL A 123 -12.93 12.62 -2.84
C VAL A 123 -14.20 13.14 -2.18
N LYS A 124 -15.33 13.15 -2.92
CA LYS A 124 -16.65 13.56 -2.39
C LYS A 124 -17.40 12.36 -1.81
N ASP A 125 -17.31 11.21 -2.50
CA ASP A 125 -18.05 10.00 -2.14
C ASP A 125 -17.08 9.02 -1.46
N PRO A 126 -17.12 8.92 -0.11
CA PRO A 126 -16.17 8.08 0.62
C PRO A 126 -16.48 6.60 0.44
N LYS A 127 -15.42 5.79 0.31
CA LYS A 127 -15.45 4.32 0.33
C LYS A 127 -14.72 3.79 1.56
N VAL A 128 -15.03 2.54 1.93
CA VAL A 128 -14.33 1.84 3.02
C VAL A 128 -12.81 1.89 2.78
N GLY A 129 -12.10 2.32 3.80
CA GLY A 129 -10.65 2.50 3.76
C GLY A 129 -10.19 3.93 3.48
N ASP A 130 -11.04 4.85 3.07
CA ASP A 130 -10.66 6.25 2.92
C ASP A 130 -10.27 6.86 4.29
N ILE A 131 -9.25 7.70 4.28
CA ILE A 131 -8.87 8.48 5.47
C ILE A 131 -9.84 9.65 5.61
N VAL A 132 -10.42 9.79 6.78
CA VAL A 132 -11.28 10.94 7.14
C VAL A 132 -10.45 11.91 7.95
N LEU A 133 -10.33 13.14 7.46
CA LEU A 133 -9.59 14.20 8.12
C LEU A 133 -10.56 15.26 8.66
N PHE A 134 -10.37 15.61 9.93
CA PHE A 134 -11.08 16.71 10.58
C PHE A 134 -10.13 17.90 10.76
N GLY A 135 -10.53 19.03 10.26
CA GLY A 135 -9.73 20.26 10.28
C GLY A 135 -10.50 21.45 10.83
N TYR A 136 -9.77 22.50 11.15
CA TYR A 136 -10.38 23.76 11.56
C TYR A 136 -11.01 24.48 10.37
N LYS A 137 -12.22 25.04 10.57
CA LYS A 137 -12.87 25.87 9.57
C LYS A 137 -12.00 27.09 9.22
N GLY A 138 -11.98 27.47 7.95
CA GLY A 138 -11.19 28.61 7.48
C GLY A 138 -9.69 28.39 7.41
N THR A 139 -9.19 27.18 7.72
CA THR A 139 -7.77 26.85 7.65
C THR A 139 -7.50 25.65 6.74
N SER A 140 -6.25 25.43 6.37
CA SER A 140 -5.80 24.20 5.69
C SER A 140 -5.37 23.09 6.67
N THR A 141 -5.38 23.36 7.98
CA THR A 141 -4.87 22.46 9.01
C THR A 141 -5.87 21.37 9.39
N TYR A 142 -5.39 20.13 9.50
CA TYR A 142 -6.12 18.97 9.99
C TYR A 142 -5.55 18.52 11.32
N TYR A 143 -6.41 18.41 12.34
CA TYR A 143 -6.02 18.07 13.71
C TYR A 143 -6.30 16.62 14.09
N HIS A 144 -7.16 15.91 13.32
CA HIS A 144 -7.55 14.55 13.61
C HIS A 144 -7.71 13.72 12.33
N ALA A 145 -7.41 12.43 12.45
CA ALA A 145 -7.58 11.43 11.38
C ALA A 145 -8.40 10.24 11.88
N ALA A 146 -9.20 9.68 10.98
CA ALA A 146 -9.98 8.47 11.20
C ALA A 146 -10.02 7.65 9.91
N LEU A 147 -10.49 6.42 9.98
CA LEU A 147 -10.73 5.56 8.83
C LEU A 147 -12.23 5.45 8.57
N TYR A 148 -12.67 5.67 7.33
CA TYR A 148 -14.05 5.44 6.93
C TYR A 148 -14.32 3.94 6.81
N ILE A 149 -15.38 3.45 7.43
CA ILE A 149 -15.73 2.02 7.47
C ILE A 149 -17.09 1.72 6.85
N GLY A 150 -17.63 2.67 6.06
CA GLY A 150 -18.92 2.54 5.38
C GLY A 150 -20.10 3.02 6.22
N ASN A 151 -21.25 3.20 5.57
CA ASN A 151 -22.53 3.54 6.22
C ASN A 151 -22.47 4.77 7.13
N GLY A 152 -21.73 5.81 6.73
CA GLY A 152 -21.56 7.03 7.53
C GLY A 152 -20.80 6.83 8.84
N LYS A 153 -20.03 5.74 8.98
CA LYS A 153 -19.27 5.44 10.19
C LYS A 153 -17.78 5.56 9.98
N ILE A 154 -17.11 5.95 11.05
CA ILE A 154 -15.66 6.03 11.12
C ILE A 154 -15.15 5.21 12.29
N ILE A 155 -13.91 4.72 12.18
CA ILE A 155 -13.16 4.17 13.29
C ILE A 155 -11.93 5.03 13.54
N HIS A 156 -11.65 5.37 14.79
CA HIS A 156 -10.54 6.23 15.16
C HIS A 156 -9.95 5.84 16.51
N ALA A 157 -8.69 6.21 16.74
CA ALA A 157 -8.15 6.30 18.09
C ALA A 157 -8.81 7.49 18.80
N GLY A 158 -9.06 7.36 20.07
CA GLY A 158 -9.60 8.46 20.87
C GLY A 158 -8.75 9.74 20.77
N PHE A 159 -9.23 10.81 21.39
CA PHE A 159 -8.57 12.12 21.25
C PHE A 159 -7.42 12.35 22.25
N ARG A 160 -7.30 11.52 23.28
CA ARG A 160 -6.38 11.74 24.40
C ARG A 160 -6.10 10.47 25.18
N LYS A 161 -5.06 10.54 26.01
CA LYS A 161 -4.74 9.48 26.98
C LYS A 161 -5.99 9.06 27.78
N GLY A 162 -6.20 7.77 27.94
CA GLY A 162 -7.35 7.21 28.64
C GLY A 162 -8.57 6.94 27.75
N THR A 163 -8.48 7.19 26.43
CA THR A 163 -9.50 6.79 25.46
C THR A 163 -9.03 5.62 24.61
N SER A 164 -9.95 4.74 24.24
CA SER A 164 -9.67 3.60 23.39
C SER A 164 -10.05 3.88 21.94
N THR A 165 -9.75 2.92 21.06
CA THR A 165 -10.28 2.88 19.70
C THR A 165 -11.80 2.78 19.72
N GLN A 166 -12.48 3.61 18.96
CA GLN A 166 -13.94 3.75 18.94
C GLN A 166 -14.49 3.77 17.51
N ILE A 167 -15.75 3.36 17.38
CA ILE A 167 -16.55 3.59 16.18
C ILE A 167 -17.55 4.69 16.49
N LEU A 168 -17.57 5.74 15.67
CA LEU A 168 -18.49 6.85 15.76
C LEU A 168 -19.22 7.05 14.42
N ASN A 169 -20.32 7.77 14.45
CA ASN A 169 -20.89 8.31 13.22
C ASN A 169 -20.03 9.47 12.71
N LEU A 170 -20.02 9.69 11.40
CA LEU A 170 -19.26 10.77 10.78
C LEU A 170 -19.72 12.16 11.26
N ASP A 171 -21.00 12.28 11.59
CA ASP A 171 -21.66 13.47 12.12
C ASP A 171 -21.68 13.56 13.66
N ASP A 172 -20.86 12.74 14.35
CA ASP A 172 -20.77 12.74 15.80
C ASP A 172 -20.52 14.17 16.34
N PRO A 173 -21.22 14.58 17.41
CA PRO A 173 -21.07 15.91 18.01
C PRO A 173 -19.63 16.30 18.37
N SER A 174 -18.74 15.34 18.61
CA SER A 174 -17.32 15.58 18.87
C SER A 174 -16.60 16.28 17.70
N PHE A 175 -17.13 16.16 16.48
CA PHE A 175 -16.60 16.77 15.26
C PHE A 175 -17.42 17.96 14.78
N LYS A 176 -18.42 18.39 15.55
CA LYS A 176 -19.28 19.53 15.18
C LYS A 176 -18.45 20.78 14.89
N GLY A 177 -18.70 21.36 13.73
CA GLY A 177 -17.98 22.56 13.31
C GLY A 177 -16.64 22.30 12.62
N SER A 178 -16.20 21.06 12.51
CA SER A 178 -15.00 20.72 11.76
C SER A 178 -15.22 20.79 10.27
N ARG A 179 -14.13 21.06 9.52
CA ARG A 179 -14.05 20.81 8.10
C ARG A 179 -13.69 19.35 7.92
N VAL A 180 -14.46 18.62 7.11
CA VAL A 180 -14.22 17.20 6.81
C VAL A 180 -13.63 17.06 5.41
N LYS A 181 -12.66 16.17 5.26
CA LYS A 181 -12.07 15.78 3.98
C LYS A 181 -11.86 14.27 3.95
N PHE A 182 -12.15 13.65 2.82
CA PHE A 182 -11.85 12.25 2.57
C PHE A 182 -10.65 12.14 1.63
N VAL A 183 -9.66 11.34 2.01
CA VAL A 183 -8.46 11.08 1.21
C VAL A 183 -8.44 9.61 0.83
N ARG A 184 -8.55 9.33 -0.47
CA ARG A 184 -8.45 7.99 -1.05
C ARG A 184 -7.07 7.80 -1.66
N LEU A 185 -6.37 6.73 -1.26
CA LEU A 185 -5.04 6.38 -1.78
C LEU A 185 -5.06 5.07 -2.56
N VAL A 186 -6.10 4.26 -2.38
CA VAL A 186 -6.33 3.02 -3.13
C VAL A 186 -7.78 2.98 -3.61
N GLU A 187 -7.99 2.49 -4.82
CA GLU A 187 -9.35 2.20 -5.28
C GLU A 187 -9.81 0.87 -4.66
N THR A 188 -11.05 0.87 -4.18
CA THR A 188 -11.79 -0.30 -3.70
C THR A 188 -13.14 -0.36 -4.42
N LEU A 189 -13.74 -1.55 -4.46
CA LEU A 189 -15.06 -1.74 -5.05
C LEU A 189 -16.16 -1.02 -4.29
#